data_6651854b26b9fc71fd872a65ab314f0d
#
_entry.id   6651854b26b9fc71fd872a65ab314f0d
#
_cell.length_a   1.000
_cell.length_b   1.000
_cell.length_c   1.000
_cell.angle_alpha   90.00
_cell.angle_beta   90.00
_cell.angle_gamma   90.00
#
_symmetry.space_group_name_H-M   'P 1'
#
loop_
_entity.id
_entity.type
_entity.pdbx_description
1 polymer ?
#
loop_
_entity_poly.entity_id
_entity_poly.type
_entity_poly.pdbx_seq_one_letter_code
_entity_poly.pdbx_strand_id
1 'polypeptide(L)'
;MPRTVLITRPKAQAQELIQLLEQYGFHCELCPTIEICALTDWLSSIPPLYTYHGIFFTSANGVEHFLAPLRQHAPDLLPHLNRLTIYAVGPKTADALSKFGLKPSVVPDAHHAEALSAILTQQNLAGQRFLFVHGKLARRTLPEAVRAAGATCDECEVYDTRLPSHTDLSHIEKLLTTQGIHVIAFMSPSAVKNFHQLFERITLPRPIQLAAIGHTTAQAIQQIYGRVDILAPTPSSQSLAEAIAAACSPQST
;
A
#
# COMPACT_ATOMS: atom_id res chain seq x y z
N MET A 1 6.43 -28.43 16.49
CA MET A 1 5.34 -27.75 15.74
C MET A 1 5.94 -26.67 14.89
N PRO A 2 5.41 -26.36 13.68
CA PRO A 2 5.90 -25.25 12.89
C PRO A 2 5.75 -23.93 13.65
N ARG A 3 6.72 -23.02 13.48
CA ARG A 3 6.64 -21.67 14.07
C ARG A 3 5.61 -20.85 13.30
N THR A 4 4.85 -20.03 14.02
CA THR A 4 3.78 -19.21 13.44
C THR A 4 4.25 -17.78 13.23
N VAL A 5 4.07 -17.25 12.03
CA VAL A 5 4.31 -15.85 11.68
C VAL A 5 2.98 -15.14 11.50
N LEU A 6 2.77 -14.05 12.23
CA LEU A 6 1.62 -13.17 12.09
C LEU A 6 1.94 -12.08 11.06
N ILE A 7 1.16 -12.03 9.98
CA ILE A 7 1.36 -11.09 8.88
C ILE A 7 0.32 -9.97 8.99
N THR A 8 0.81 -8.72 9.12
CA THR A 8 -0.02 -7.53 9.38
C THR A 8 -0.52 -6.83 8.12
N ARG A 9 -0.54 -7.52 6.97
CA ARG A 9 -0.88 -6.97 5.66
C ARG A 9 -2.27 -7.45 5.19
N PRO A 10 -3.02 -6.66 4.39
CA PRO A 10 -4.25 -7.12 3.74
C PRO A 10 -4.04 -8.43 2.95
N LYS A 11 -5.02 -9.35 3.04
CA LYS A 11 -4.95 -10.70 2.45
C LYS A 11 -4.51 -10.71 0.98
N ALA A 12 -5.09 -9.82 0.16
CA ALA A 12 -4.76 -9.72 -1.27
C ALA A 12 -3.30 -9.36 -1.55
N GLN A 13 -2.61 -8.73 -0.59
CA GLN A 13 -1.22 -8.29 -0.71
C GLN A 13 -0.24 -9.18 0.08
N ALA A 14 -0.73 -10.14 0.87
CA ALA A 14 0.09 -11.00 1.73
C ALA A 14 0.52 -12.29 1.04
N GLN A 15 -0.10 -12.65 -0.08
CA GLN A 15 0.01 -13.95 -0.73
C GLN A 15 1.47 -14.36 -1.03
N GLU A 16 2.25 -13.43 -1.60
CA GLU A 16 3.66 -13.66 -1.91
C GLU A 16 4.47 -14.02 -0.65
N LEU A 17 4.31 -13.22 0.43
CA LEU A 17 5.02 -13.47 1.68
C LEU A 17 4.59 -14.78 2.35
N ILE A 18 3.30 -15.12 2.30
CA ILE A 18 2.77 -16.38 2.82
C ILE A 18 3.45 -17.55 2.12
N GLN A 19 3.43 -17.59 0.78
CA GLN A 19 4.03 -18.67 0.00
C GLN A 19 5.52 -18.85 0.31
N LEU A 20 6.26 -17.73 0.44
CA LEU A 20 7.68 -17.76 0.79
C LEU A 20 7.93 -18.32 2.20
N LEU A 21 7.15 -17.90 3.20
CA LEU A 21 7.28 -18.39 4.57
C LEU A 21 6.88 -19.86 4.70
N GLU A 22 5.83 -20.30 3.99
CA GLU A 22 5.41 -21.71 3.95
C GLU A 22 6.49 -22.60 3.35
N GLN A 23 7.24 -22.14 2.34
CA GLN A 23 8.40 -22.87 1.79
C GLN A 23 9.51 -23.07 2.83
N TYR A 24 9.65 -22.16 3.80
CA TYR A 24 10.55 -22.31 4.94
C TYR A 24 9.93 -23.09 6.12
N GLY A 25 8.72 -23.63 5.95
CA GLY A 25 8.05 -24.46 6.97
C GLY A 25 7.36 -23.67 8.08
N PHE A 26 7.09 -22.38 7.89
CA PHE A 26 6.31 -21.58 8.82
C PHE A 26 4.81 -21.78 8.61
N HIS A 27 4.05 -21.68 9.69
CA HIS A 27 2.61 -21.46 9.64
C HIS A 27 2.35 -19.96 9.60
N CYS A 28 1.40 -19.50 8.77
CA CYS A 28 1.09 -18.09 8.61
C CYS A 28 -0.31 -17.77 9.12
N GLU A 29 -0.40 -16.82 10.03
CA GLU A 29 -1.65 -16.21 10.47
C GLU A 29 -1.78 -14.80 9.90
N LEU A 30 -2.99 -14.40 9.51
CA LEU A 30 -3.27 -13.07 8.97
C LEU A 30 -3.94 -12.19 10.02
N CYS A 31 -3.35 -11.02 10.25
CA CYS A 31 -3.96 -9.95 11.03
C CYS A 31 -3.85 -8.64 10.25
N PRO A 32 -4.68 -8.42 9.22
CA PRO A 32 -4.67 -7.16 8.50
C PRO A 32 -4.89 -5.99 9.46
N THR A 33 -3.96 -5.04 9.48
CA THR A 33 -4.06 -3.85 10.32
C THR A 33 -4.60 -2.64 9.57
N ILE A 34 -4.87 -2.81 8.29
CA ILE A 34 -5.53 -1.83 7.43
C ILE A 34 -6.57 -2.53 6.55
N GLU A 35 -7.67 -1.84 6.33
CA GLU A 35 -8.69 -2.17 5.34
C GLU A 35 -8.74 -1.06 4.29
N ILE A 36 -8.77 -1.44 3.02
CA ILE A 36 -8.92 -0.51 1.91
C ILE A 36 -10.39 -0.53 1.52
N CYS A 37 -11.08 0.56 1.82
CA CYS A 37 -12.51 0.72 1.57
C CYS A 37 -12.73 1.53 0.29
N ALA A 38 -13.42 0.96 -0.70
CA ALA A 38 -13.83 1.69 -1.89
C ALA A 38 -14.73 2.87 -1.53
N LEU A 39 -14.54 4.00 -2.21
CA LEU A 39 -15.47 5.13 -2.21
C LEU A 39 -16.20 5.11 -3.55
N THR A 40 -17.52 5.21 -3.53
CA THR A 40 -18.35 4.98 -4.73
C THR A 40 -18.90 6.26 -5.35
N ASP A 41 -18.97 7.35 -4.59
CA ASP A 41 -19.70 8.58 -4.98
C ASP A 41 -18.89 9.48 -5.94
N TRP A 42 -17.62 9.15 -6.18
CA TRP A 42 -16.71 9.98 -6.99
C TRP A 42 -17.13 10.08 -8.46
N LEU A 43 -17.80 9.05 -9.03
CA LEU A 43 -18.16 9.02 -10.45
C LEU A 43 -19.12 10.15 -10.83
N SER A 44 -20.00 10.52 -9.91
CA SER A 44 -20.95 11.65 -10.10
C SER A 44 -20.34 13.00 -9.73
N SER A 45 -19.20 13.03 -9.03
CA SER A 45 -18.59 14.26 -8.51
C SER A 45 -17.50 14.85 -9.39
N ILE A 46 -16.96 14.08 -10.35
CA ILE A 46 -15.94 14.56 -11.28
C ILE A 46 -16.56 15.04 -12.59
N PRO A 47 -15.98 16.07 -13.23
CA PRO A 47 -16.31 16.43 -14.61
C PRO A 47 -16.15 15.26 -15.59
N PRO A 48 -16.84 15.31 -16.75
CA PRO A 48 -16.70 14.28 -17.76
C PRO A 48 -15.25 14.05 -18.17
N LEU A 49 -14.82 12.78 -18.31
CA LEU A 49 -13.43 12.41 -18.56
C LEU A 49 -12.84 13.06 -19.83
N TYR A 50 -13.66 13.34 -20.85
CA TYR A 50 -13.20 14.00 -22.08
C TYR A 50 -12.78 15.47 -21.88
N THR A 51 -13.04 16.06 -20.71
CA THR A 51 -12.63 17.44 -20.38
C THR A 51 -11.20 17.52 -19.85
N TYR A 52 -10.58 16.39 -19.53
CA TYR A 52 -9.23 16.32 -19.01
C TYR A 52 -8.19 16.16 -20.12
N HIS A 53 -7.00 16.69 -19.88
CA HIS A 53 -5.80 16.51 -20.70
C HIS A 53 -4.94 15.35 -20.20
N GLY A 54 -5.01 15.08 -18.90
CA GLY A 54 -4.27 13.97 -18.31
C GLY A 54 -4.85 13.52 -16.97
N ILE A 55 -4.37 12.36 -16.53
CA ILE A 55 -4.79 11.70 -15.30
C ILE A 55 -3.59 11.15 -14.54
N PHE A 56 -3.56 11.36 -13.22
CA PHE A 56 -2.49 10.92 -12.34
C PHE A 56 -2.93 9.78 -11.46
N PHE A 57 -2.12 8.71 -11.43
CA PHE A 57 -2.26 7.60 -10.50
C PHE A 57 -1.01 7.48 -9.65
N THR A 58 -1.16 7.59 -8.32
CA THR A 58 -0.05 7.50 -7.37
C THR A 58 0.06 6.14 -6.69
N SER A 59 -0.91 5.25 -6.89
CA SER A 59 -0.92 3.92 -6.28
C SER A 59 -1.68 2.91 -7.13
N ALA A 60 -1.31 1.63 -7.00
CA ALA A 60 -2.05 0.52 -7.60
C ALA A 60 -3.50 0.43 -7.09
N ASN A 61 -3.74 0.75 -5.81
CA ASN A 61 -5.09 0.82 -5.25
C ASN A 61 -5.93 1.93 -5.91
N GLY A 62 -5.31 3.09 -6.20
CA GLY A 62 -6.00 4.16 -6.94
C GLY A 62 -6.44 3.71 -8.33
N VAL A 63 -5.58 2.98 -9.03
CA VAL A 63 -5.92 2.39 -10.35
C VAL A 63 -7.10 1.43 -10.23
N GLU A 64 -7.02 0.48 -9.30
CA GLU A 64 -8.05 -0.55 -9.12
C GLU A 64 -9.41 0.05 -8.75
N HIS A 65 -9.43 0.93 -7.74
CA HIS A 65 -10.67 1.55 -7.25
C HIS A 65 -11.24 2.64 -8.17
N PHE A 66 -10.49 3.08 -9.18
CA PHE A 66 -10.99 3.95 -10.23
C PHE A 66 -11.47 3.14 -11.44
N LEU A 67 -10.65 2.23 -11.95
CA LEU A 67 -10.92 1.54 -13.22
C LEU A 67 -11.91 0.37 -13.10
N ALA A 68 -11.92 -0.35 -11.99
CA ALA A 68 -12.84 -1.47 -11.82
C ALA A 68 -14.31 -1.00 -11.77
N PRO A 69 -14.68 0.04 -10.98
CA PRO A 69 -16.03 0.62 -11.03
C PRO A 69 -16.38 1.22 -12.40
N LEU A 70 -15.45 1.93 -13.05
CA LEU A 70 -15.66 2.45 -14.40
C LEU A 70 -16.01 1.34 -15.39
N ARG A 71 -15.25 0.24 -15.39
CA ARG A 71 -15.49 -0.92 -16.26
C ARG A 71 -16.85 -1.56 -16.00
N GLN A 72 -17.29 -1.57 -14.74
CA GLN A 72 -18.54 -2.20 -14.34
C GLN A 72 -19.77 -1.32 -14.61
N HIS A 73 -19.69 -0.03 -14.33
CA HIS A 73 -20.86 0.87 -14.30
C HIS A 73 -20.89 1.91 -15.42
N ALA A 74 -19.76 2.19 -16.06
CA ALA A 74 -19.65 3.18 -17.12
C ALA A 74 -18.60 2.79 -18.18
N PRO A 75 -18.71 1.59 -18.81
CA PRO A 75 -17.71 1.07 -19.74
C PRO A 75 -17.47 2.00 -20.94
N ASP A 76 -18.47 2.77 -21.34
CA ASP A 76 -18.39 3.74 -22.44
C ASP A 76 -17.40 4.89 -22.16
N LEU A 77 -17.01 5.09 -20.88
CA LEU A 77 -16.02 6.09 -20.52
C LEU A 77 -14.57 5.60 -20.69
N LEU A 78 -14.33 4.30 -20.72
CA LEU A 78 -12.98 3.73 -20.83
C LEU A 78 -12.22 4.19 -22.08
N PRO A 79 -12.84 4.29 -23.30
CA PRO A 79 -12.14 4.77 -24.48
C PRO A 79 -11.60 6.20 -24.36
N HIS A 80 -12.23 7.04 -23.51
CA HIS A 80 -11.74 8.40 -23.27
C HIS A 80 -10.39 8.42 -22.56
N LEU A 81 -10.08 7.42 -21.72
CA LEU A 81 -8.79 7.32 -21.03
C LEU A 81 -7.62 7.17 -22.01
N ASN A 82 -7.82 6.53 -23.17
CA ASN A 82 -6.78 6.37 -24.19
C ASN A 82 -6.37 7.70 -24.85
N ARG A 83 -7.16 8.76 -24.67
CA ARG A 83 -6.87 10.11 -25.19
C ARG A 83 -6.16 10.99 -24.17
N LEU A 84 -6.09 10.55 -22.91
CA LEU A 84 -5.46 11.28 -21.83
C LEU A 84 -3.97 10.94 -21.74
N THR A 85 -3.16 11.90 -21.34
CA THR A 85 -1.81 11.58 -20.85
C THR A 85 -1.92 10.90 -19.50
N ILE A 86 -1.54 9.63 -19.42
CA ILE A 86 -1.62 8.84 -18.17
C ILE A 86 -0.28 8.88 -17.46
N TYR A 87 -0.28 9.38 -16.23
CA TYR A 87 0.88 9.47 -15.36
C TYR A 87 0.78 8.42 -14.26
N ALA A 88 1.84 7.61 -14.08
CA ALA A 88 1.96 6.66 -12.97
C ALA A 88 3.21 6.97 -12.16
N VAL A 89 3.10 7.04 -10.84
CA VAL A 89 4.24 7.40 -9.98
C VAL A 89 5.30 6.29 -9.93
N GLY A 90 4.93 5.02 -10.12
CA GLY A 90 5.92 3.95 -10.07
C GLY A 90 5.47 2.65 -10.76
N PRO A 91 6.38 1.65 -10.83
CA PRO A 91 6.18 0.42 -11.61
C PRO A 91 4.94 -0.37 -11.16
N LYS A 92 4.69 -0.51 -9.86
CA LYS A 92 3.48 -1.20 -9.37
C LYS A 92 2.17 -0.55 -9.83
N THR A 93 2.17 0.77 -10.00
CA THR A 93 1.02 1.52 -10.52
C THR A 93 0.90 1.31 -12.03
N ALA A 94 2.02 1.29 -12.75
CA ALA A 94 2.06 0.98 -14.17
C ALA A 94 1.59 -0.46 -14.46
N ASP A 95 2.01 -1.43 -13.67
CA ASP A 95 1.57 -2.82 -13.77
C ASP A 95 0.06 -2.95 -13.50
N ALA A 96 -0.47 -2.20 -12.54
CA ALA A 96 -1.91 -2.17 -12.27
C ALA A 96 -2.70 -1.60 -13.47
N LEU A 97 -2.23 -0.52 -14.10
CA LEU A 97 -2.82 0.03 -15.33
C LEU A 97 -2.82 -0.99 -16.47
N SER A 98 -1.74 -1.74 -16.64
CA SER A 98 -1.60 -2.77 -17.69
C SER A 98 -2.66 -3.87 -17.58
N LYS A 99 -3.12 -4.21 -16.37
CA LYS A 99 -4.22 -5.18 -16.17
C LYS A 99 -5.57 -4.70 -16.72
N PHE A 100 -5.71 -3.40 -16.90
CA PHE A 100 -6.88 -2.76 -17.53
C PHE A 100 -6.65 -2.41 -19.01
N GLY A 101 -5.53 -2.85 -19.59
CA GLY A 101 -5.18 -2.55 -20.98
C GLY A 101 -4.70 -1.11 -21.22
N LEU A 102 -4.36 -0.38 -20.14
CA LEU A 102 -3.86 0.99 -20.22
C LEU A 102 -2.34 1.01 -20.03
N LYS A 103 -1.67 1.88 -20.79
CA LYS A 103 -0.23 2.10 -20.67
C LYS A 103 0.03 3.52 -20.18
N PRO A 104 0.79 3.72 -19.11
CA PRO A 104 1.17 5.07 -18.70
C PRO A 104 2.07 5.72 -19.74
N SER A 105 1.83 7.02 -20.00
CA SER A 105 2.64 7.84 -20.88
C SER A 105 3.92 8.30 -20.17
N VAL A 106 3.85 8.48 -18.85
CA VAL A 106 4.95 8.98 -18.02
C VAL A 106 5.05 8.17 -16.73
N VAL A 107 6.24 7.63 -16.45
CA VAL A 107 6.62 7.00 -15.19
C VAL A 107 7.98 7.58 -14.81
N PRO A 108 8.11 8.34 -13.71
CA PRO A 108 9.38 8.93 -13.30
C PRO A 108 10.37 7.87 -12.80
N ASP A 109 11.65 8.02 -13.10
CA ASP A 109 12.70 7.07 -12.69
C ASP A 109 12.82 6.93 -11.17
N ALA A 110 12.61 8.01 -10.44
CA ALA A 110 12.73 8.03 -8.98
C ALA A 110 11.46 7.53 -8.24
N HIS A 111 10.42 7.11 -8.94
CA HIS A 111 9.22 6.41 -8.42
C HIS A 111 8.53 7.07 -7.21
N HIS A 112 8.55 8.40 -7.11
CA HIS A 112 7.84 9.19 -6.08
C HIS A 112 7.17 10.43 -6.66
N ALA A 113 6.19 10.98 -5.93
CA ALA A 113 5.36 12.09 -6.40
C ALA A 113 6.16 13.37 -6.69
N GLU A 114 7.22 13.63 -5.93
CA GLU A 114 8.09 14.77 -6.09
C GLU A 114 8.85 14.74 -7.44
N ALA A 115 9.27 13.54 -7.89
CA ALA A 115 9.92 13.39 -9.20
C ALA A 115 8.93 13.68 -10.33
N LEU A 116 7.69 13.23 -10.21
CA LEU A 116 6.65 13.54 -11.18
C LEU A 116 6.32 15.04 -11.17
N SER A 117 6.25 15.66 -9.99
CA SER A 117 6.07 17.11 -9.85
C SER A 117 7.18 17.90 -10.55
N ALA A 118 8.45 17.48 -10.41
CA ALA A 118 9.58 18.11 -11.08
C ALA A 118 9.50 18.03 -12.62
N ILE A 119 8.99 16.93 -13.18
CA ILE A 119 8.73 16.80 -14.62
C ILE A 119 7.65 17.79 -15.06
N LEU A 120 6.58 17.91 -14.29
CA LEU A 120 5.44 18.78 -14.63
C LEU A 120 5.79 20.28 -14.55
N THR A 121 6.63 20.69 -13.61
CA THR A 121 7.06 22.09 -13.49
C THR A 121 7.91 22.58 -14.67
N GLN A 122 8.46 21.67 -15.47
CA GLN A 122 9.20 21.99 -16.70
C GLN A 122 8.28 22.14 -17.92
N GLN A 123 6.99 21.85 -17.78
CA GLN A 123 6.00 21.91 -18.86
C GLN A 123 5.13 23.16 -18.70
N ASN A 124 4.70 23.73 -19.83
CA ASN A 124 3.65 24.76 -19.81
C ASN A 124 2.29 24.07 -19.73
N LEU A 125 1.68 24.07 -18.56
CA LEU A 125 0.39 23.44 -18.30
C LEU A 125 -0.78 24.46 -18.26
N ALA A 126 -0.54 25.71 -18.61
CA ALA A 126 -1.55 26.75 -18.54
C ALA A 126 -2.80 26.39 -19.36
N GLY A 127 -3.97 26.53 -18.75
CA GLY A 127 -5.26 26.21 -19.35
C GLY A 127 -5.58 24.72 -19.50
N GLN A 128 -4.67 23.83 -19.11
CA GLN A 128 -4.93 22.38 -19.09
C GLN A 128 -5.67 21.96 -17.81
N ARG A 129 -6.40 20.85 -17.89
CA ARG A 129 -7.14 20.27 -16.77
C ARG A 129 -6.69 18.83 -16.54
N PHE A 130 -6.40 18.49 -15.30
CA PHE A 130 -5.93 17.16 -14.89
C PHE A 130 -6.82 16.55 -13.81
N LEU A 131 -6.90 15.22 -13.80
CA LEU A 131 -7.57 14.47 -12.76
C LEU A 131 -6.52 13.74 -11.91
N PHE A 132 -6.54 13.98 -10.60
CA PHE A 132 -5.69 13.31 -9.63
C PHE A 132 -6.49 12.23 -8.90
N VAL A 133 -6.24 10.96 -9.24
CA VAL A 133 -6.89 9.79 -8.63
C VAL A 133 -6.06 9.31 -7.45
N HIS A 134 -6.66 9.31 -6.27
CA HIS A 134 -5.94 9.04 -5.03
C HIS A 134 -6.80 8.43 -3.92
N GLY A 135 -6.16 7.92 -2.87
CA GLY A 135 -6.80 7.58 -1.61
C GLY A 135 -6.87 8.78 -0.68
N LYS A 136 -7.80 8.78 0.26
CA LYS A 136 -8.08 9.87 1.20
C LYS A 136 -6.86 10.39 1.96
N LEU A 137 -5.87 9.53 2.25
CA LEU A 137 -4.65 9.89 2.96
C LEU A 137 -3.49 10.29 2.03
N ALA A 138 -3.73 10.52 0.75
CA ALA A 138 -2.69 10.91 -0.20
C ALA A 138 -2.13 12.31 0.10
N ARG A 139 -0.83 12.48 -0.17
CA ARG A 139 -0.19 13.80 -0.09
C ARG A 139 -0.66 14.67 -1.25
N ARG A 140 -0.80 15.97 -0.99
CA ARG A 140 -1.25 16.95 -1.99
C ARG A 140 -0.12 17.61 -2.80
N THR A 141 1.12 17.15 -2.64
CA THR A 141 2.29 17.70 -3.34
C THR A 141 2.09 17.74 -4.86
N LEU A 142 1.53 16.69 -5.45
CA LEU A 142 1.32 16.61 -6.90
C LEU A 142 0.21 17.56 -7.40
N PRO A 143 -1.01 17.58 -6.85
CA PRO A 143 -2.03 18.54 -7.29
C PRO A 143 -1.63 20.01 -7.04
N GLU A 144 -0.86 20.27 -5.99
CA GLU A 144 -0.32 21.61 -5.72
C GLU A 144 0.69 22.03 -6.80
N ALA A 145 1.61 21.15 -7.20
CA ALA A 145 2.57 21.40 -8.26
C ALA A 145 1.88 21.66 -9.62
N VAL A 146 0.85 20.88 -9.95
CA VAL A 146 0.05 21.05 -11.19
C VAL A 146 -0.63 22.41 -11.20
N ARG A 147 -1.24 22.83 -10.09
CA ARG A 147 -1.89 24.15 -9.97
C ARG A 147 -0.88 25.29 -10.02
N ALA A 148 0.29 25.14 -9.41
CA ALA A 148 1.38 26.12 -9.48
C ALA A 148 1.93 26.29 -10.91
N ALA A 149 1.84 25.26 -11.76
CA ALA A 149 2.19 25.30 -13.17
C ALA A 149 1.08 25.92 -14.05
N GLY A 150 0.02 26.51 -13.47
CA GLY A 150 -1.07 27.21 -14.16
C GLY A 150 -2.19 26.31 -14.69
N ALA A 151 -2.23 25.03 -14.30
CA ALA A 151 -3.26 24.10 -14.68
C ALA A 151 -4.38 23.99 -13.62
N THR A 152 -5.55 23.45 -14.02
CA THR A 152 -6.57 22.99 -13.10
C THR A 152 -6.31 21.52 -12.73
N CYS A 153 -6.41 21.19 -11.45
CA CYS A 153 -6.29 19.81 -10.97
C CYS A 153 -7.48 19.47 -10.08
N ASP A 154 -8.36 18.61 -10.58
CA ASP A 154 -9.46 18.05 -9.80
C ASP A 154 -8.97 16.82 -9.03
N GLU A 155 -9.43 16.65 -7.82
CA GLU A 155 -9.06 15.54 -6.95
C GLU A 155 -10.21 14.52 -6.91
N CYS A 156 -9.88 13.25 -7.11
CA CYS A 156 -10.82 12.14 -7.09
C CYS A 156 -10.41 11.11 -6.04
N GLU A 157 -11.08 11.16 -4.90
CA GLU A 157 -10.88 10.19 -3.82
C GLU A 157 -11.64 8.90 -4.14
N VAL A 158 -10.93 7.82 -4.43
CA VAL A 158 -11.54 6.55 -4.85
C VAL A 158 -11.46 5.46 -3.80
N TYR A 159 -10.65 5.63 -2.75
CA TYR A 159 -10.58 4.70 -1.62
C TYR A 159 -10.16 5.41 -0.33
N ASP A 160 -10.53 4.82 0.78
CA ASP A 160 -10.04 5.17 2.12
C ASP A 160 -9.26 4.01 2.72
N THR A 161 -8.28 4.31 3.56
CA THR A 161 -7.51 3.32 4.32
C THR A 161 -7.86 3.47 5.78
N ARG A 162 -8.49 2.45 6.37
CA ARG A 162 -9.01 2.48 7.74
C ARG A 162 -8.46 1.32 8.56
N LEU A 163 -8.61 1.41 9.86
CA LEU A 163 -8.53 0.23 10.73
C LEU A 163 -9.67 -0.73 10.35
N PRO A 164 -9.44 -2.05 10.35
CA PRO A 164 -10.48 -3.02 10.08
C PRO A 164 -11.61 -2.90 11.10
N SER A 165 -12.83 -2.69 10.62
CA SER A 165 -14.01 -2.45 11.49
C SER A 165 -14.71 -3.75 11.94
N HIS A 166 -14.48 -4.87 11.24
CA HIS A 166 -15.20 -6.13 11.43
C HIS A 166 -14.28 -7.34 11.65
N THR A 167 -13.01 -7.11 12.02
CA THR A 167 -12.10 -8.23 12.31
C THR A 167 -12.36 -8.74 13.72
N ASP A 168 -12.72 -10.02 13.84
CA ASP A 168 -12.70 -10.69 15.13
C ASP A 168 -11.24 -10.86 15.57
N LEU A 169 -10.80 -10.03 16.48
CA LEU A 169 -9.44 -10.02 17.01
C LEU A 169 -9.23 -11.05 18.12
N SER A 170 -10.30 -11.66 18.65
CA SER A 170 -10.23 -12.56 19.80
C SER A 170 -9.32 -13.78 19.58
N HIS A 171 -9.31 -14.32 18.35
CA HIS A 171 -8.40 -15.39 17.98
C HIS A 171 -6.93 -14.94 18.04
N ILE A 172 -6.63 -13.77 17.46
CA ILE A 172 -5.26 -13.21 17.45
C ILE A 172 -4.83 -12.82 18.87
N GLU A 173 -5.70 -12.21 19.67
CA GLU A 173 -5.43 -11.90 21.08
C GLU A 173 -5.07 -13.16 21.86
N LYS A 174 -5.81 -14.24 21.66
CA LYS A 174 -5.51 -15.54 22.27
C LYS A 174 -4.13 -16.04 21.84
N LEU A 175 -3.82 -16.01 20.55
CA LEU A 175 -2.51 -16.46 20.04
C LEU A 175 -1.35 -15.59 20.57
N LEU A 176 -1.53 -14.28 20.70
CA LEU A 176 -0.53 -13.37 21.27
C LEU A 176 -0.27 -13.65 22.76
N THR A 177 -1.32 -13.96 23.53
CA THR A 177 -1.23 -14.19 24.97
C THR A 177 -0.78 -15.61 25.33
N THR A 178 -1.08 -16.61 24.51
CA THR A 178 -0.70 -18.02 24.73
C THR A 178 0.61 -18.42 24.04
N GLN A 179 1.39 -17.46 23.55
CA GLN A 179 2.63 -17.70 22.79
C GLN A 179 2.43 -18.55 21.54
N GLY A 180 1.23 -18.50 20.93
CA GLY A 180 0.94 -19.14 19.66
C GLY A 180 1.58 -18.43 18.46
N ILE A 181 2.04 -17.18 18.62
CA ILE A 181 2.78 -16.40 17.63
C ILE A 181 4.27 -16.37 18.02
N HIS A 182 5.13 -16.58 17.03
CA HIS A 182 6.59 -16.56 17.19
C HIS A 182 7.22 -15.30 16.57
N VAL A 183 6.66 -14.81 15.46
CA VAL A 183 7.13 -13.62 14.76
C VAL A 183 5.93 -12.78 14.35
N ILE A 184 6.03 -11.45 14.47
CA ILE A 184 5.09 -10.49 13.86
C ILE A 184 5.81 -9.77 12.72
N ALA A 185 5.32 -9.94 11.49
CA ALA A 185 5.90 -9.35 10.29
C ALA A 185 5.18 -8.04 9.92
N PHE A 186 5.90 -6.92 10.02
CA PHE A 186 5.40 -5.59 9.70
C PHE A 186 5.92 -5.13 8.33
N MET A 187 4.97 -4.75 7.45
CA MET A 187 5.25 -4.36 6.08
C MET A 187 5.25 -2.83 5.86
N SER A 188 4.91 -2.04 6.87
CA SER A 188 4.91 -0.58 6.82
C SER A 188 4.87 0.05 8.21
N PRO A 189 5.30 1.32 8.36
CA PRO A 189 5.15 2.06 9.62
C PRO A 189 3.69 2.20 10.09
N SER A 190 2.74 2.34 9.17
CA SER A 190 1.32 2.41 9.49
C SER A 190 0.80 1.08 10.05
N ALA A 191 1.28 -0.06 9.54
CA ALA A 191 0.92 -1.37 10.08
C ALA A 191 1.37 -1.53 11.53
N VAL A 192 2.54 -1.00 11.90
CA VAL A 192 3.04 -1.02 13.29
C VAL A 192 2.13 -0.20 14.21
N LYS A 193 1.81 1.03 13.82
CA LYS A 193 0.95 1.95 14.59
C LYS A 193 -0.46 1.37 14.76
N ASN A 194 -1.03 0.87 13.69
CA ASN A 194 -2.37 0.30 13.69
C ASN A 194 -2.44 -0.99 14.52
N PHE A 195 -1.41 -1.85 14.41
CA PHE A 195 -1.32 -3.05 15.25
C PHE A 195 -1.25 -2.69 16.74
N HIS A 196 -0.44 -1.70 17.10
CA HIS A 196 -0.38 -1.22 18.47
C HIS A 196 -1.74 -0.69 18.95
N GLN A 197 -2.46 0.08 18.12
CA GLN A 197 -3.79 0.59 18.45
C GLN A 197 -4.83 -0.54 18.62
N LEU A 198 -4.80 -1.56 17.74
CA LEU A 198 -5.71 -2.71 17.80
C LEU A 198 -5.48 -3.56 19.07
N PHE A 199 -4.23 -3.64 19.53
CA PHE A 199 -3.81 -4.49 20.65
C PHE A 199 -3.16 -3.68 21.79
N GLU A 200 -3.60 -2.43 22.01
CA GLU A 200 -3.02 -1.52 23.01
C GLU A 200 -3.03 -2.08 24.44
N ARG A 201 -4.00 -2.99 24.74
CA ARG A 201 -4.14 -3.65 26.05
C ARG A 201 -3.25 -4.87 26.21
N ILE A 202 -2.55 -5.28 25.16
CA ILE A 202 -1.70 -6.47 25.18
C ILE A 202 -0.23 -6.06 25.23
N THR A 203 0.44 -6.44 26.31
CA THR A 203 1.90 -6.38 26.34
C THR A 203 2.46 -7.57 25.58
N LEU A 204 3.16 -7.32 24.48
CA LEU A 204 3.74 -8.38 23.67
C LEU A 204 4.82 -9.15 24.45
N PRO A 205 4.66 -10.49 24.61
CA PRO A 205 5.67 -11.31 25.28
C PRO A 205 7.03 -11.21 24.59
N ARG A 206 8.12 -11.22 25.40
CA ARG A 206 9.50 -11.16 24.88
C ARG A 206 9.86 -12.23 23.84
N PRO A 207 9.36 -13.49 23.93
CA PRO A 207 9.66 -14.51 22.91
C PRO A 207 9.12 -14.21 21.52
N ILE A 208 8.12 -13.33 21.38
CA ILE A 208 7.61 -12.91 20.06
C ILE A 208 8.61 -11.95 19.44
N GLN A 209 9.17 -12.31 18.28
CA GLN A 209 10.09 -11.47 17.52
C GLN A 209 9.34 -10.48 16.64
N LEU A 210 9.86 -9.24 16.52
CA LEU A 210 9.27 -8.18 15.71
C LEU A 210 10.12 -7.98 14.44
N ALA A 211 9.54 -8.31 13.30
CA ALA A 211 10.21 -8.27 11.99
C ALA A 211 9.76 -7.06 11.15
N ALA A 212 10.72 -6.34 10.58
CA ALA A 212 10.52 -5.18 9.73
C ALA A 212 10.94 -5.46 8.29
N ILE A 213 10.11 -5.07 7.31
CA ILE A 213 10.46 -5.15 5.89
C ILE A 213 11.56 -4.17 5.47
N GLY A 214 11.83 -3.14 6.27
CA GLY A 214 12.83 -2.13 5.95
C GLY A 214 12.99 -1.09 7.06
N HIS A 215 13.97 -0.20 6.90
CA HIS A 215 14.42 0.73 7.93
C HIS A 215 13.31 1.66 8.49
N THR A 216 12.43 2.21 7.64
CA THR A 216 11.34 3.10 8.10
C THR A 216 10.34 2.35 8.98
N THR A 217 10.07 1.07 8.67
CA THR A 217 9.23 0.20 9.49
C THR A 217 9.93 -0.17 10.79
N ALA A 218 11.22 -0.48 10.73
CA ALA A 218 12.05 -0.76 11.92
C ALA A 218 12.05 0.44 12.89
N GLN A 219 12.20 1.66 12.39
CA GLN A 219 12.11 2.87 13.21
C GLN A 219 10.76 2.98 13.94
N ALA A 220 9.65 2.69 13.26
CA ALA A 220 8.33 2.70 13.87
C ALA A 220 8.18 1.62 14.96
N ILE A 221 8.71 0.41 14.73
CA ILE A 221 8.74 -0.67 15.73
C ILE A 221 9.58 -0.24 16.93
N GLN A 222 10.79 0.31 16.70
CA GLN A 222 11.67 0.78 17.75
C GLN A 222 11.03 1.87 18.61
N GLN A 223 10.31 2.81 17.99
CA GLN A 223 9.61 3.89 18.70
C GLN A 223 8.48 3.38 19.61
N ILE A 224 7.73 2.38 19.16
CA ILE A 224 6.53 1.89 19.87
C ILE A 224 6.87 0.78 20.85
N TYR A 225 7.73 -0.18 20.45
CA TYR A 225 8.01 -1.39 21.23
C TYR A 225 9.40 -1.41 21.87
N GLY A 226 10.24 -0.41 21.59
CA GLY A 226 11.59 -0.29 22.14
C GLY A 226 12.60 -1.31 21.61
N ARG A 227 12.25 -2.12 20.62
CA ARG A 227 13.11 -3.17 20.03
C ARG A 227 12.73 -3.49 18.60
N VAL A 228 13.70 -3.96 17.82
CA VAL A 228 13.51 -4.60 16.51
C VAL A 228 14.35 -5.86 16.51
N ASP A 229 13.74 -7.01 16.27
CA ASP A 229 14.45 -8.29 16.38
C ASP A 229 14.94 -8.79 15.02
N ILE A 230 14.20 -8.49 13.93
CA ILE A 230 14.52 -8.90 12.58
C ILE A 230 14.33 -7.70 11.63
N LEU A 231 15.35 -7.42 10.82
CA LEU A 231 15.29 -6.40 9.76
C LEU A 231 15.67 -7.03 8.43
N ALA A 232 14.78 -6.93 7.43
CA ALA A 232 15.10 -7.36 6.09
C ALA A 232 16.18 -6.45 5.45
N PRO A 233 17.25 -7.02 4.85
CA PRO A 233 18.30 -6.26 4.17
C PRO A 233 17.81 -5.38 3.04
N THR A 234 16.80 -5.83 2.31
CA THR A 234 16.12 -5.06 1.25
C THR A 234 14.59 -5.08 1.46
N PRO A 235 13.87 -4.02 1.07
CA PRO A 235 12.43 -3.92 1.32
C PRO A 235 11.60 -4.77 0.33
N SER A 236 11.73 -6.10 0.42
CA SER A 236 10.99 -7.07 -0.40
C SER A 236 10.44 -8.21 0.46
N SER A 237 9.37 -8.86 -0.02
CA SER A 237 8.79 -10.05 0.64
C SER A 237 9.80 -11.19 0.74
N GLN A 238 10.61 -11.40 -0.31
CA GLN A 238 11.66 -12.40 -0.36
C GLN A 238 12.69 -12.17 0.75
N SER A 239 13.26 -10.96 0.82
CA SER A 239 14.29 -10.61 1.80
C SER A 239 13.78 -10.69 3.24
N LEU A 240 12.50 -10.34 3.47
CA LEU A 240 11.88 -10.47 4.79
C LEU A 240 11.69 -11.95 5.18
N ALA A 241 11.21 -12.81 4.26
CA ALA A 241 11.05 -14.22 4.51
C ALA A 241 12.40 -14.91 4.82
N GLU A 242 13.44 -14.58 4.06
CA GLU A 242 14.82 -15.07 4.31
C GLU A 242 15.35 -14.63 5.67
N ALA A 243 15.17 -13.37 6.05
CA ALA A 243 15.60 -12.84 7.34
C ALA A 243 14.86 -13.51 8.51
N ILE A 244 13.55 -13.75 8.37
CA ILE A 244 12.76 -14.48 9.36
C ILE A 244 13.24 -15.92 9.47
N ALA A 245 13.46 -16.61 8.34
CA ALA A 245 13.95 -17.98 8.32
C ALA A 245 15.32 -18.11 9.00
N ALA A 246 16.25 -17.20 8.69
CA ALA A 246 17.58 -17.18 9.29
C ALA A 246 17.53 -16.96 10.82
N ALA A 247 16.72 -16.01 11.28
CA ALA A 247 16.58 -15.70 12.71
C ALA A 247 15.87 -16.83 13.49
N CYS A 248 15.02 -17.60 12.82
CA CYS A 248 14.26 -18.68 13.42
C CYS A 248 14.87 -20.07 13.23
N SER A 249 15.94 -20.22 12.45
CA SER A 249 16.67 -21.49 12.35
C SER A 249 17.29 -21.84 13.70
N PRO A 250 17.26 -23.11 14.14
CA PRO A 250 18.03 -23.50 15.30
C PRO A 250 19.51 -23.21 15.02
N GLN A 251 20.13 -22.40 15.87
CA GLN A 251 21.60 -22.21 15.78
C GLN A 251 22.23 -23.59 15.96
N SER A 252 22.90 -24.06 14.92
CA SER A 252 23.74 -25.25 15.03
C SER A 252 24.86 -24.94 16.03
N THR A 253 24.70 -25.41 17.25
CA THR A 253 25.75 -25.44 18.27
C THR A 253 26.74 -26.54 17.95
#